data_8ea0367fa05b87cf30731659c0f980a6
#
_entry.id   8ea0367fa05b87cf30731659c0f980a6
#
_cell.length_a   1.000
_cell.length_b   1.000
_cell.length_c   1.000
_cell.angle_alpha   90.00
_cell.angle_beta   90.00
_cell.angle_gamma   90.00
#
_symmetry.space_group_name_H-M   'P 1'
#
loop_
_entity.id
_entity.type
_entity.pdbx_description
1 polymer ?
#
loop_
_entity_poly.entity_id
_entity_poly.type
_entity_poly.pdbx_seq_one_letter_code
_entity_poly.pdbx_strand_id
1 'polypeptide(L)'
;MNTLRLNKFLLIVALIWVFGSNNLLSKTVIQDDKTINEFTSILKQKVLLSNDQETKVLSIMTELQKNTSSKPEKKSEYVKSAQTKVESLLDSKQKMKYDIIKTDLWKKI
;
A
#
# COMPACT_ATOMS: atom_id res chain seq x y z
N MET A 1 21.90 -41.05 11.80
CA MET A 1 21.83 -40.64 11.66
C MET A 1 21.66 -39.79 11.42
N ASN A 2 21.96 -39.84 11.58
CA ASN A 2 21.87 -38.97 11.45
C ASN A 2 21.33 -38.32 11.19
N THR A 3 21.05 -38.37 11.13
CA THR A 3 20.58 -37.79 10.76
C THR A 3 20.01 -37.18 10.89
N LEU A 4 19.95 -37.23 11.26
CA LEU A 4 19.42 -36.59 11.46
C LEU A 4 19.26 -35.71 11.51
N ARG A 5 19.65 -35.76 11.58
CA ARG A 5 19.57 -34.96 11.63
C ARG A 5 19.27 -34.05 11.18
N LEU A 6 19.23 -33.98 10.84
CA LEU A 6 18.80 -33.19 10.23
C LEU A 6 17.91 -32.60 10.20
N ASN A 7 17.58 -32.99 10.29
CA ASN A 7 16.53 -32.62 10.37
C ASN A 7 16.15 -31.69 11.02
N LYS A 8 16.53 -31.61 11.45
CA LYS A 8 16.36 -30.78 12.20
C LYS A 8 16.43 -29.51 11.80
N PHE A 9 16.98 -29.37 11.27
CA PHE A 9 17.01 -28.21 10.90
C PHE A 9 16.10 -27.66 10.31
N LEU A 10 15.85 -28.01 10.03
CA LEU A 10 14.90 -27.76 9.50
C LEU A 10 13.99 -27.14 10.21
N LEU A 11 13.85 -27.52 10.82
CA LEU A 11 12.97 -27.14 11.63
C LEU A 11 13.11 -25.79 11.91
N ILE A 12 14.03 -25.54 11.95
CA ILE A 12 14.28 -24.30 12.24
C ILE A 12 13.72 -23.37 11.47
N VAL A 13 13.77 -23.63 10.51
CA VAL A 13 13.26 -22.84 9.67
C VAL A 13 12.10 -22.38 10.03
N ALA A 14 11.57 -23.14 10.39
CA ALA A 14 10.38 -22.77 10.74
C ALA A 14 10.34 -21.61 11.57
N LEU A 15 11.03 -21.50 12.09
CA LEU A 15 10.94 -20.52 12.89
C LEU A 15 10.99 -19.27 12.42
N ILE A 16 11.58 -19.26 11.87
CA ILE A 16 11.74 -18.11 11.50
C ILE A 16 10.75 -17.50 10.86
N TRP A 17 10.39 -18.00 10.71
CA TRP A 17 9.49 -17.49 10.16
C TRP A 17 8.66 -16.92 10.63
N VAL A 18 8.94 -17.16 11.38
CA VAL A 18 8.30 -16.72 11.91
C VAL A 18 8.19 -15.77 12.11
N PHE A 19 8.75 -15.79 12.12
CA PHE A 19 8.67 -15.11 12.26
C PHE A 19 8.46 -14.35 12.20
N GLY A 20 8.59 -14.41 12.18
CA GLY A 20 8.39 -13.83 12.27
C GLY A 20 8.15 -13.10 12.30
N SER A 21 8.25 -13.14 12.54
CA SER A 21 7.99 -12.66 12.69
C SER A 21 7.83 -11.91 12.58
N ASN A 22 8.12 -11.70 12.81
CA ASN A 22 7.93 -11.14 12.65
C ASN A 22 7.41 -10.36 12.72
N ASN A 23 7.28 -9.97 13.08
CA ASN A 23 6.34 -9.52 13.36
C ASN A 23 5.97 -8.13 13.68
N LEU A 24 6.37 -7.42 14.18
CA LEU A 24 6.37 -6.13 14.45
C LEU A 24 6.05 -5.33 13.34
N LEU A 25 6.68 -5.51 12.29
CA LEU A 25 6.47 -4.85 11.06
C LEU A 25 5.08 -5.08 10.61
N SER A 26 4.51 -6.17 10.95
CA SER A 26 3.19 -6.49 10.55
C SER A 26 2.18 -5.46 10.95
N LYS A 27 2.35 -4.87 12.08
CA LYS A 27 1.42 -3.86 12.55
C LYS A 27 1.34 -2.70 11.61
N THR A 28 2.48 -2.23 11.20
CA THR A 28 2.54 -1.09 10.29
C THR A 28 1.86 -1.41 8.99
N VAL A 29 2.12 -2.59 8.48
CA VAL A 29 1.53 -3.00 7.20
C VAL A 29 0.02 -3.04 7.29
N ILE A 30 -0.52 -3.55 8.37
CA ILE A 30 -1.95 -3.63 8.54
C ILE A 30 -2.58 -2.25 8.57
N GLN A 31 -1.96 -1.31 9.24
CA GLN A 31 -2.46 0.05 9.28
C GLN A 31 -2.45 0.66 7.90
N ASP A 32 -1.39 0.42 7.16
CA ASP A 32 -1.26 0.98 5.83
C ASP A 32 -2.31 0.41 4.88
N ASP A 33 -2.62 -0.88 5.01
CA ASP A 33 -3.66 -1.49 4.18
C ASP A 33 -5.01 -0.85 4.43
N LYS A 34 -5.33 -0.59 5.68
CA LYS A 34 -6.58 0.06 6.03
C LYS A 34 -6.62 1.46 5.44
N THR A 35 -5.53 2.19 5.55
CA THR A 35 -5.43 3.54 5.02
C THR A 35 -5.64 3.54 3.51
N ILE A 36 -5.04 2.60 2.82
CA ILE A 36 -5.17 2.47 1.37
C ILE A 36 -6.62 2.20 1.00
N ASN A 37 -7.28 1.31 1.72
CA ASN A 37 -8.66 0.97 1.43
C ASN A 37 -9.58 2.17 1.66
N GLU A 38 -9.36 2.92 2.72
CA GLU A 38 -10.13 4.11 3.00
C GLU A 38 -9.91 5.18 1.93
N PHE A 39 -8.66 5.39 1.56
CA PHE A 39 -8.30 6.34 0.52
C PHE A 39 -9.03 6.01 -0.78
N THR A 40 -8.95 4.76 -1.20
CA THR A 40 -9.57 4.33 -2.44
C THR A 40 -11.09 4.43 -2.40
N SER A 41 -11.66 4.10 -1.25
CA SER A 41 -13.11 4.16 -1.05
C SER A 41 -13.60 5.60 -1.16
N ILE A 42 -12.88 6.55 -0.56
CA ILE A 42 -13.24 7.96 -0.64
C ILE A 42 -13.18 8.44 -2.08
N LEU A 43 -12.12 8.07 -2.79
CA LEU A 43 -12.00 8.43 -4.20
C LEU A 43 -13.15 7.86 -5.01
N LYS A 44 -13.48 6.60 -4.76
CA LYS A 44 -14.57 5.97 -5.51
C LYS A 44 -15.88 6.70 -5.30
N GLN A 45 -16.17 7.07 -4.07
CA GLN A 45 -17.42 7.74 -3.75
C GLN A 45 -17.47 9.20 -4.19
N LYS A 46 -16.40 9.92 -3.94
CA LYS A 46 -16.39 11.36 -4.18
C LYS A 46 -16.07 11.73 -5.62
N VAL A 47 -15.26 10.95 -6.26
CA VAL A 47 -14.82 11.21 -7.62
C VAL A 47 -15.55 10.33 -8.63
N LEU A 48 -16.24 9.32 -8.15
CA LEU A 48 -17.02 8.38 -8.97
C LEU A 48 -16.13 7.58 -9.90
N LEU A 49 -15.16 6.89 -9.30
CA LEU A 49 -14.28 6.03 -10.07
C LEU A 49 -15.02 4.83 -10.65
N SER A 50 -14.62 4.41 -11.85
CA SER A 50 -15.09 3.15 -12.41
C SER A 50 -14.37 2.00 -11.68
N ASN A 51 -14.83 0.78 -11.89
CA ASN A 51 -14.19 -0.39 -11.28
C ASN A 51 -12.75 -0.54 -11.75
N ASP A 52 -12.49 -0.28 -13.02
CA ASP A 52 -11.13 -0.32 -13.55
C ASP A 52 -10.23 0.71 -12.89
N GLN A 53 -10.75 1.93 -12.73
CA GLN A 53 -9.99 2.99 -12.09
C GLN A 53 -9.73 2.65 -10.63
N GLU A 54 -10.70 2.08 -9.96
CA GLU A 54 -10.55 1.69 -8.57
C GLU A 54 -9.41 0.67 -8.41
N THR A 55 -9.39 -0.33 -9.28
CA THR A 55 -8.35 -1.35 -9.28
C THR A 55 -6.98 -0.72 -9.49
N LYS A 56 -6.90 0.22 -10.42
CA LYS A 56 -5.62 0.88 -10.71
C LYS A 56 -5.17 1.75 -9.55
N VAL A 57 -6.09 2.43 -8.89
CA VAL A 57 -5.76 3.24 -7.71
C VAL A 57 -5.23 2.35 -6.60
N LEU A 58 -5.88 1.21 -6.36
CA LEU A 58 -5.39 0.27 -5.36
C LEU A 58 -3.97 -0.17 -5.65
N SER A 59 -3.69 -0.45 -6.92
CA SER A 59 -2.36 -0.86 -7.35
C SER A 59 -1.33 0.24 -7.10
N ILE A 60 -1.67 1.47 -7.46
CA ILE A 60 -0.78 2.63 -7.26
C ILE A 60 -0.48 2.82 -5.78
N MET A 61 -1.52 2.74 -4.95
CA MET A 61 -1.35 2.98 -3.52
C MET A 61 -0.61 1.84 -2.83
N THR A 62 -0.80 0.62 -3.29
CA THR A 62 -0.06 -0.53 -2.77
C THR A 62 1.43 -0.38 -3.09
N GLU A 63 1.73 0.06 -4.31
CA GLU A 63 3.11 0.29 -4.71
C GLU A 63 3.73 1.41 -3.89
N LEU A 64 2.98 2.48 -3.65
CA LEU A 64 3.44 3.59 -2.83
C LEU A 64 3.80 3.10 -1.43
N GLN A 65 2.94 2.30 -0.84
CA GLN A 65 3.17 1.74 0.49
C GLN A 65 4.45 0.92 0.52
N LYS A 66 4.61 0.07 -0.49
CA LYS A 66 5.75 -0.81 -0.60
C LYS A 66 7.05 -0.02 -0.71
N ASN A 67 7.04 0.97 -1.59
CA ASN A 67 8.21 1.81 -1.81
C ASN A 67 8.56 2.61 -0.56
N THR A 68 7.56 3.16 0.10
CA THR A 68 7.76 3.95 1.30
C THR A 68 8.30 3.10 2.44
N SER A 69 7.85 1.86 2.54
CA SER A 69 8.35 0.93 3.55
C SER A 69 9.82 0.61 3.32
N SER A 70 10.22 0.50 2.06
CA SER A 70 11.62 0.21 1.72
C SER A 70 12.52 1.40 1.94
N LYS A 71 12.06 2.59 1.56
CA LYS A 71 12.87 3.81 1.67
C LYS A 71 12.03 4.96 2.22
N PRO A 72 11.82 4.99 3.54
CA PRO A 72 10.97 6.02 4.15
C PRO A 72 11.45 7.45 3.89
N GLU A 73 12.75 7.62 3.70
CA GLU A 73 13.31 8.95 3.47
C GLU A 73 12.89 9.53 2.12
N LYS A 74 12.37 8.67 1.21
CA LYS A 74 11.91 9.12 -0.10
C LYS A 74 10.40 9.20 -0.20
N LYS A 75 9.72 9.15 0.93
CA LYS A 75 8.26 9.16 0.93
C LYS A 75 7.67 10.32 0.11
N SER A 76 8.23 11.49 0.28
CA SER A 76 7.75 12.68 -0.42
C SER A 76 7.76 12.50 -1.95
N GLU A 77 8.82 11.92 -2.46
CA GLU A 77 8.94 11.66 -3.89
C GLU A 77 7.95 10.62 -4.36
N TYR A 78 7.80 9.54 -3.57
CA TYR A 78 6.87 8.47 -3.93
C TYR A 78 5.42 8.97 -3.89
N VAL A 79 5.10 9.82 -2.92
CA VAL A 79 3.75 10.40 -2.84
C VAL A 79 3.46 11.25 -4.07
N LYS A 80 4.42 12.09 -4.48
CA LYS A 80 4.24 12.92 -5.66
C LYS A 80 4.02 12.06 -6.91
N SER A 81 4.79 11.00 -7.03
CA SER A 81 4.66 10.08 -8.15
C SER A 81 3.27 9.44 -8.15
N ALA A 82 2.81 9.00 -6.98
CA ALA A 82 1.50 8.41 -6.86
C ALA A 82 0.39 9.40 -7.21
N GLN A 83 0.53 10.64 -6.76
CA GLN A 83 -0.43 11.70 -7.09
C GLN A 83 -0.55 11.87 -8.60
N THR A 84 0.58 11.94 -9.27
CA THR A 84 0.57 12.08 -10.72
C THR A 84 -0.11 10.91 -11.40
N LYS A 85 0.17 9.70 -10.93
CA LYS A 85 -0.43 8.50 -11.50
C LYS A 85 -1.94 8.47 -11.29
N VAL A 86 -2.38 8.82 -10.09
CA VAL A 86 -3.82 8.86 -9.80
C VAL A 86 -4.51 9.88 -10.69
N GLU A 87 -3.94 11.08 -10.80
CA GLU A 87 -4.54 12.13 -11.60
C GLU A 87 -4.62 11.74 -13.07
N SER A 88 -3.64 11.02 -13.56
CA SER A 88 -3.64 10.61 -14.95
C SER A 88 -4.74 9.60 -15.30
N LEU A 89 -5.35 8.98 -14.30
CA LEU A 89 -6.44 8.05 -14.52
C LEU A 89 -7.79 8.75 -14.66
N LEU A 90 -7.88 10.02 -14.28
CA LEU A 90 -9.15 10.73 -14.15
C LEU A 90 -9.49 11.51 -15.42
N ASP A 91 -10.79 11.55 -15.75
CA ASP A 91 -11.24 12.42 -16.83
C ASP A 91 -11.45 13.84 -16.28
N SER A 92 -11.89 14.75 -17.12
CA SER A 92 -12.03 16.16 -16.74
C SER A 92 -12.99 16.38 -15.57
N LYS A 93 -14.13 15.72 -15.60
CA LYS A 93 -15.11 15.85 -14.53
C LYS A 93 -14.60 15.27 -13.23
N GLN A 94 -13.95 14.14 -13.33
CA GLN A 94 -13.37 13.49 -12.15
C GLN A 94 -12.28 14.35 -11.54
N LYS A 95 -11.46 14.97 -12.38
CA LYS A 95 -10.39 15.84 -11.87
C LYS A 95 -10.96 17.02 -11.10
N MET A 96 -12.04 17.58 -11.56
CA MET A 96 -12.68 18.69 -10.83
C MET A 96 -13.12 18.26 -9.44
N LYS A 97 -13.72 17.09 -9.36
CA LYS A 97 -14.15 16.54 -8.06
C LYS A 97 -12.96 16.21 -7.19
N TYR A 98 -11.92 15.65 -7.79
CA TYR A 98 -10.70 15.29 -7.10
C TYR A 98 -10.00 16.53 -6.53
N ASP A 99 -9.93 17.60 -7.29
CA ASP A 99 -9.28 18.83 -6.85
C ASP A 99 -9.89 19.39 -5.57
N ILE A 100 -11.18 19.16 -5.38
CA ILE A 100 -11.87 19.65 -4.18
C ILE A 100 -11.40 18.89 -2.94
N ILE A 101 -11.13 17.63 -3.07
CA ILE A 101 -10.82 16.77 -1.92
C ILE A 101 -9.35 16.37 -1.78
N LYS A 102 -8.54 16.64 -2.78
CA LYS A 102 -7.19 16.06 -2.83
C LYS A 102 -6.32 16.43 -1.64
N THR A 103 -6.38 17.65 -1.17
CA THR A 103 -5.55 18.08 -0.05
C THR A 103 -5.84 17.28 1.19
N ASP A 104 -7.11 17.14 1.54
CA ASP A 104 -7.49 16.38 2.73
C ASP A 104 -7.24 14.89 2.53
N LEU A 105 -7.47 14.42 1.32
CA LEU A 105 -7.30 13.02 1.00
C LEU A 105 -5.85 12.57 1.19
N TRP A 106 -4.90 13.32 0.64
CA TRP A 106 -3.50 12.94 0.71
C TRP A 106 -2.88 13.14 2.09
N LYS A 107 -3.52 13.91 2.94
CA LYS A 107 -3.07 14.04 4.32
C LYS A 107 -3.14 12.71 5.08
N LYS A 108 -4.00 11.81 4.60
CA LYS A 108 -4.16 10.52 5.26
C LYS A 108 -3.00 9.58 4.96
N ILE A 109 -2.21 9.90 3.97
CA ILE A 109 -1.07 9.10 3.57
C ILE A 109 0.20 9.63 4.24
#